data_e5da378757ebe2b4f78bde6ced6448c7
#
_entry.id   e5da378757ebe2b4f78bde6ced6448c7
#
_cell.length_a   1.000
_cell.length_b   1.000
_cell.length_c   1.000
_cell.angle_alpha   90.00
_cell.angle_beta   90.00
_cell.angle_gamma   90.00
#
_symmetry.space_group_name_H-M   'P 1'
#
loop_
_entity.id
_entity.type
_entity.pdbx_description
1 polymer ?
#
loop_
_entity_poly.entity_id
_entity_poly.type
_entity_poly.pdbx_seq_one_letter_code
_entity_poly.pdbx_strand_id
1 'polypeptide(L)'
;MKAEFAPRIDLHNRTALETVIPLDTPLVLFLDPSDACNFKCKFCPTSDRKLMKEVGRPWRTMKMELFEKIVADMKNFNRPVEVLRLYKDGEPLLNKNFPAMVRLAKQEGVCNRVDTTTNASLLTPERGEKIIEAGLDRINISIEGISNEQYKNFSDVKLEFSSI
;
A
#
# COMPACT_ATOMS: atom_id res chain seq x y z
N MET A 1 -18.02 -1.04 -12.28
CA MET A 1 -17.44 0.23 -11.77
C MET A 1 -16.40 0.70 -12.79
N LYS A 2 -16.35 1.97 -13.15
CA LYS A 2 -15.27 2.50 -14.01
C LYS A 2 -14.20 3.11 -13.12
N ALA A 3 -12.93 2.79 -13.41
CA ALA A 3 -11.80 3.45 -12.75
C ALA A 3 -11.66 4.88 -13.28
N GLU A 4 -11.31 5.81 -12.39
CA GLU A 4 -11.06 7.21 -12.74
C GLU A 4 -9.60 7.55 -12.43
N PHE A 5 -8.98 8.34 -13.31
CA PHE A 5 -7.66 8.89 -13.04
C PHE A 5 -7.81 10.09 -12.12
N ALA A 6 -7.08 10.07 -11.01
CA ALA A 6 -7.07 11.16 -10.05
C ALA A 6 -5.62 11.56 -9.72
N PRO A 7 -5.34 12.85 -9.46
CA PRO A 7 -4.02 13.27 -9.04
C PRO A 7 -3.68 12.65 -7.68
N ARG A 8 -2.39 12.32 -7.48
CA ARG A 8 -1.93 11.73 -6.21
C ARG A 8 -2.17 12.66 -5.02
N ILE A 9 -2.08 13.95 -5.23
CA ILE A 9 -2.29 14.98 -4.21
C ILE A 9 -3.59 15.70 -4.53
N ASP A 10 -4.58 15.55 -3.66
CA ASP A 10 -5.77 16.38 -3.70
C ASP A 10 -5.52 17.64 -2.86
N LEU A 11 -5.62 18.80 -3.52
CA LEU A 11 -5.44 20.09 -2.87
C LEU A 11 -6.76 20.71 -2.39
N HIS A 12 -7.90 20.18 -2.85
CA HIS A 12 -9.21 20.80 -2.63
C HIS A 12 -9.96 20.24 -1.42
N ASN A 13 -9.72 18.95 -1.08
CA ASN A 13 -10.42 18.26 0.02
C ASN A 13 -9.47 18.01 1.21
N ARG A 14 -8.75 19.05 1.63
CA ARG A 14 -7.84 18.95 2.77
C ARG A 14 -8.56 19.34 4.07
N THR A 15 -8.32 18.54 5.12
CA THR A 15 -8.72 18.91 6.46
C THR A 15 -7.85 20.05 6.97
N ALA A 16 -8.44 21.13 7.40
CA ALA A 16 -7.76 22.23 8.10
C ALA A 16 -7.38 21.74 9.50
N LEU A 17 -6.10 21.39 9.70
CA LEU A 17 -5.64 20.73 10.93
C LEU A 17 -5.90 21.57 12.18
N GLU A 18 -5.81 22.89 12.08
CA GLU A 18 -6.09 23.81 13.18
C GLU A 18 -7.53 23.72 13.73
N THR A 19 -8.44 23.17 12.94
CA THR A 19 -9.85 23.00 13.35
C THR A 19 -10.15 21.66 14.02
N VAL A 20 -9.21 20.69 13.95
CA VAL A 20 -9.44 19.31 14.39
C VAL A 20 -8.41 18.80 15.39
N ILE A 21 -7.42 19.61 15.77
CA ILE A 21 -6.44 19.25 16.80
C ILE A 21 -6.91 19.69 18.19
N PRO A 22 -6.62 18.90 19.27
CA PRO A 22 -5.92 17.60 19.20
C PRO A 22 -6.78 16.50 18.57
N LEU A 23 -6.14 15.62 17.79
CA LEU A 23 -6.83 14.49 17.16
C LEU A 23 -7.08 13.39 18.19
N ASP A 24 -8.29 12.93 18.27
CA ASP A 24 -8.71 11.74 19.03
C ASP A 24 -8.56 10.44 18.21
N THR A 25 -8.58 10.57 16.90
CA THR A 25 -8.43 9.48 15.93
C THR A 25 -7.46 9.91 14.83
N PRO A 26 -6.49 9.08 14.43
CA PRO A 26 -5.59 9.41 13.33
C PRO A 26 -6.35 9.66 12.02
N LEU A 27 -5.93 10.69 11.25
CA LEU A 27 -6.49 10.91 9.91
C LEU A 27 -6.02 9.83 8.94
N VAL A 28 -4.77 9.40 9.05
CA VAL A 28 -4.17 8.40 8.15
C VAL A 28 -3.43 7.37 8.98
N LEU A 29 -3.67 6.09 8.70
CA LEU A 29 -2.93 4.98 9.26
C LEU A 29 -2.19 4.23 8.15
N PHE A 30 -0.90 3.97 8.35
CA PHE A 30 -0.10 3.14 7.46
C PHE A 30 0.10 1.76 8.06
N LEU A 31 -0.19 0.73 7.28
CA LEU A 31 0.15 -0.66 7.60
C LEU A 31 0.87 -1.27 6.40
N ASP A 32 2.02 -1.88 6.64
CA ASP A 32 2.78 -2.58 5.61
C ASP A 32 2.33 -4.03 5.48
N PRO A 33 1.63 -4.44 4.41
CA PRO A 33 1.33 -5.84 4.15
C PRO A 33 2.59 -6.67 3.93
N SER A 34 3.68 -6.03 3.49
CA SER A 34 4.97 -6.68 3.21
C SER A 34 6.13 -5.71 3.40
N ASP A 35 7.12 -6.10 4.22
CA ASP A 35 8.42 -5.43 4.28
C ASP A 35 9.34 -5.84 3.12
N ALA A 36 8.99 -6.94 2.42
CA ALA A 36 9.73 -7.42 1.27
C ALA A 36 9.33 -6.66 0.01
N CYS A 37 10.28 -6.48 -0.90
CA CYS A 37 10.04 -5.96 -2.24
C CYS A 37 10.77 -6.83 -3.26
N ASN A 38 10.15 -7.08 -4.39
CA ASN A 38 10.74 -7.81 -5.52
C ASN A 38 11.59 -6.92 -6.44
N PHE A 39 11.56 -5.58 -6.22
CA PHE A 39 12.46 -4.63 -6.86
C PHE A 39 13.61 -4.25 -5.93
N LYS A 40 14.71 -3.74 -6.53
CA LYS A 40 15.88 -3.21 -5.81
C LYS A 40 16.19 -1.79 -6.28
N CYS A 41 15.21 -0.91 -6.15
CA CYS A 41 15.34 0.48 -6.59
C CYS A 41 16.51 1.17 -5.88
N LYS A 42 17.43 1.76 -6.64
CA LYS A 42 18.67 2.38 -6.12
C LYS A 42 18.44 3.51 -5.12
N PHE A 43 17.30 4.16 -5.21
CA PHE A 43 16.89 5.25 -4.31
C PHE A 43 16.09 4.77 -3.09
N CYS A 44 15.74 3.48 -3.03
CA CYS A 44 14.91 2.94 -1.95
C CYS A 44 15.78 2.27 -0.89
N PRO A 45 15.72 2.71 0.37
CA PRO A 45 16.54 2.11 1.43
C PRO A 45 16.24 0.63 1.68
N THR A 46 15.00 0.17 1.39
CA THR A 46 14.63 -1.23 1.58
C THR A 46 15.28 -2.19 0.58
N SER A 47 15.90 -1.67 -0.48
CA SER A 47 16.68 -2.45 -1.43
C SER A 47 18.03 -2.91 -0.86
N ASP A 48 18.57 -2.17 0.11
CA ASP A 48 19.80 -2.54 0.81
C ASP A 48 19.49 -3.54 1.92
N ARG A 49 19.63 -4.82 1.58
CA ARG A 49 19.37 -5.92 2.52
C ARG A 49 20.33 -5.96 3.71
N LYS A 50 21.54 -5.45 3.53
CA LYS A 50 22.52 -5.39 4.62
C LYS A 50 22.06 -4.37 5.65
N LEU A 51 21.72 -3.15 5.18
CA LEU A 51 21.16 -2.11 6.02
C LEU A 51 19.88 -2.57 6.73
N MET A 52 18.94 -3.21 6.00
CA MET A 52 17.70 -3.71 6.60
C MET A 52 17.95 -4.73 7.71
N LYS A 53 18.94 -5.60 7.54
CA LYS A 53 19.34 -6.55 8.57
C LYS A 53 19.99 -5.86 9.78
N GLU A 54 20.86 -4.89 9.54
CA GLU A 54 21.54 -4.13 10.59
C GLU A 54 20.57 -3.34 11.48
N VAL A 55 19.51 -2.76 10.87
CA VAL A 55 18.46 -2.03 11.60
C VAL A 55 17.35 -2.94 12.13
N GLY A 56 17.50 -4.25 12.02
CA GLY A 56 16.57 -5.24 12.58
C GLY A 56 15.22 -5.33 11.84
N ARG A 57 15.11 -4.82 10.61
CA ARG A 57 13.88 -4.94 9.84
C ARG A 57 13.72 -6.32 9.22
N PRO A 58 12.61 -7.01 9.48
CA PRO A 58 12.36 -8.31 8.90
C PRO A 58 12.03 -8.19 7.40
N TRP A 59 12.39 -9.22 6.64
CA TRP A 59 12.02 -9.36 5.24
C TRP A 59 10.89 -10.39 5.13
N ARG A 60 9.67 -9.97 5.38
CA ARG A 60 8.51 -10.87 5.46
C ARG A 60 7.19 -10.16 5.12
N THR A 61 6.13 -10.93 5.01
CA THR A 61 4.76 -10.44 4.85
C THR A 61 4.01 -10.47 6.18
N MET A 62 3.08 -9.55 6.36
CA MET A 62 2.19 -9.52 7.52
C MET A 62 1.25 -10.74 7.48
N LYS A 63 1.12 -11.44 8.60
CA LYS A 63 0.17 -12.52 8.76
C LYS A 63 -1.24 -11.97 8.90
N MET A 64 -2.24 -12.74 8.43
CA MET A 64 -3.64 -12.31 8.49
C MET A 64 -4.12 -12.13 9.93
N GLU A 65 -3.72 -13.00 10.84
CA GLU A 65 -4.09 -12.92 12.27
C GLU A 65 -3.63 -11.63 12.94
N LEU A 66 -2.45 -11.11 12.53
CA LEU A 66 -1.98 -9.81 13.01
C LEU A 66 -2.83 -8.67 12.44
N PHE A 67 -3.18 -8.75 11.16
CA PHE A 67 -4.02 -7.73 10.52
C PHE A 67 -5.43 -7.70 11.15
N GLU A 68 -6.03 -8.88 11.39
CA GLU A 68 -7.32 -9.03 12.08
C GLU A 68 -7.29 -8.38 13.47
N LYS A 69 -6.22 -8.63 14.22
CA LYS A 69 -6.03 -7.98 15.53
C LYS A 69 -5.96 -6.46 15.41
N ILE A 70 -5.19 -5.94 14.45
CA ILE A 70 -5.07 -4.49 14.23
C ILE A 70 -6.43 -3.88 13.88
N VAL A 71 -7.19 -4.53 12.99
CA VAL A 71 -8.53 -4.07 12.60
C VAL A 71 -9.47 -4.08 13.82
N ALA A 72 -9.40 -5.11 14.67
CA ALA A 72 -10.17 -5.15 15.92
C ALA A 72 -9.78 -4.01 16.87
N ASP A 73 -8.48 -3.73 17.00
CA ASP A 73 -7.99 -2.62 17.83
C ASP A 73 -8.43 -1.24 17.27
N MET A 74 -8.49 -1.09 15.94
CA MET A 74 -8.96 0.15 15.28
C MET A 74 -10.43 0.49 15.60
N LYS A 75 -11.25 -0.49 15.94
CA LYS A 75 -12.65 -0.28 16.39
C LYS A 75 -12.75 0.49 17.70
N ASN A 76 -11.66 0.58 18.47
CA ASN A 76 -11.61 1.38 19.69
C ASN A 76 -11.39 2.88 19.43
N PHE A 77 -11.14 3.29 18.19
CA PHE A 77 -11.12 4.71 17.84
C PHE A 77 -12.55 5.29 17.89
N ASN A 78 -12.67 6.56 18.26
CA ASN A 78 -13.98 7.24 18.34
C ASN A 78 -14.69 7.34 16.98
N ARG A 79 -13.93 7.25 15.89
CA ARG A 79 -14.43 7.27 14.50
C ARG A 79 -13.49 6.49 13.58
N PRO A 80 -13.96 6.06 12.41
CA PRO A 80 -13.07 5.46 11.40
C PRO A 80 -11.94 6.41 10.99
N VAL A 81 -10.75 5.89 10.71
CA VAL A 81 -9.67 6.71 10.11
C VAL A 81 -10.08 7.16 8.71
N GLU A 82 -9.65 8.35 8.29
CA GLU A 82 -10.00 8.84 6.95
C GLU A 82 -9.39 7.95 5.86
N VAL A 83 -8.13 7.53 6.04
CA VAL A 83 -7.45 6.70 5.07
C VAL A 83 -6.63 5.62 5.77
N LEU A 84 -6.90 4.36 5.44
CA LEU A 84 -6.01 3.24 5.70
C LEU A 84 -5.12 3.01 4.49
N ARG A 85 -3.81 3.21 4.65
CA ARG A 85 -2.84 2.98 3.60
C ARG A 85 -2.15 1.64 3.80
N LEU A 86 -2.48 0.70 2.91
CA LEU A 86 -1.89 -0.64 2.92
C LEU A 86 -0.63 -0.67 2.04
N TYR A 87 0.34 0.11 2.41
CA TYR A 87 1.69 0.17 1.83
C TYR A 87 2.57 1.12 2.65
N LYS A 88 3.87 0.96 2.58
CA LYS A 88 4.86 1.97 2.94
C LYS A 88 6.23 1.65 2.35
N ASP A 89 6.88 0.58 2.79
CA ASP A 89 8.29 0.32 2.52
C ASP A 89 8.55 -0.87 1.59
N GLY A 90 7.65 -1.85 1.50
CA GLY A 90 7.76 -3.02 0.65
C GLY A 90 6.83 -3.01 -0.55
N GLU A 91 6.68 -4.17 -1.19
CA GLU A 91 5.69 -4.38 -2.24
C GLU A 91 4.46 -5.09 -1.65
N PRO A 92 3.31 -4.41 -1.52
CA PRO A 92 2.12 -4.97 -0.87
C PRO A 92 1.59 -6.22 -1.57
N LEU A 93 1.72 -6.32 -2.90
CA LEU A 93 1.22 -7.46 -3.66
C LEU A 93 2.07 -8.73 -3.51
N LEU A 94 3.20 -8.70 -2.82
CA LEU A 94 3.86 -9.92 -2.36
C LEU A 94 3.05 -10.65 -1.29
N ASN A 95 2.21 -9.94 -0.56
CA ASN A 95 1.30 -10.59 0.39
C ASN A 95 0.09 -11.18 -0.35
N LYS A 96 -0.03 -12.50 -0.32
CA LYS A 96 -1.14 -13.23 -0.95
C LYS A 96 -2.49 -12.90 -0.31
N ASN A 97 -2.49 -12.46 0.95
CA ASN A 97 -3.70 -12.08 1.69
C ASN A 97 -4.13 -10.62 1.44
N PHE A 98 -3.42 -9.87 0.58
CA PHE A 98 -3.72 -8.46 0.34
C PHE A 98 -5.20 -8.18 0.01
N PRO A 99 -5.87 -8.91 -0.91
CA PRO A 99 -7.30 -8.71 -1.17
C PRO A 99 -8.17 -9.00 0.06
N ALA A 100 -7.83 -10.00 0.87
CA ALA A 100 -8.56 -10.31 2.10
C ALA A 100 -8.40 -9.20 3.15
N MET A 101 -7.21 -8.60 3.26
CA MET A 101 -6.97 -7.44 4.14
C MET A 101 -7.82 -6.25 3.73
N VAL A 102 -7.87 -5.92 2.43
CA VAL A 102 -8.73 -4.85 1.91
C VAL A 102 -10.19 -5.12 2.26
N ARG A 103 -10.67 -6.32 1.96
CA ARG A 103 -12.06 -6.73 2.23
C ARG A 103 -12.41 -6.60 3.71
N LEU A 104 -11.56 -7.10 4.60
CA LEU A 104 -11.79 -7.02 6.04
C LEU A 104 -11.89 -5.57 6.51
N ALA A 105 -10.95 -4.72 6.13
CA ALA A 105 -10.97 -3.30 6.52
C ALA A 105 -12.26 -2.58 6.07
N LYS A 106 -12.73 -2.89 4.85
CA LYS A 106 -13.98 -2.33 4.32
C LYS A 106 -15.21 -2.87 5.03
N GLN A 107 -15.28 -4.18 5.28
CA GLN A 107 -16.42 -4.83 5.98
C GLN A 107 -16.57 -4.35 7.41
N GLU A 108 -15.45 -4.18 8.11
CA GLU A 108 -15.44 -3.74 9.51
C GLU A 108 -15.62 -2.22 9.67
N GLY A 109 -15.63 -1.45 8.59
CA GLY A 109 -15.88 -0.02 8.60
C GLY A 109 -14.85 0.80 9.38
N VAL A 110 -13.63 0.30 9.57
CA VAL A 110 -12.60 0.96 10.39
C VAL A 110 -11.90 2.14 9.68
N CYS A 111 -12.20 2.33 8.41
CA CYS A 111 -11.67 3.44 7.61
C CYS A 111 -12.67 3.88 6.54
N ASN A 112 -12.61 5.15 6.15
CA ASN A 112 -13.44 5.69 5.06
C ASN A 112 -12.91 5.26 3.70
N ARG A 113 -11.58 5.13 3.56
CA ARG A 113 -10.91 4.77 2.31
C ARG A 113 -9.71 3.85 2.54
N VAL A 114 -9.52 2.89 1.65
CA VAL A 114 -8.32 2.03 1.60
C VAL A 114 -7.52 2.37 0.35
N ASP A 115 -6.26 2.80 0.54
CA ASP A 115 -5.31 3.12 -0.52
C ASP A 115 -4.15 2.13 -0.54
N THR A 116 -3.58 1.89 -1.71
CA THR A 116 -2.29 1.21 -1.86
C THR A 116 -1.38 1.88 -2.88
N THR A 117 -0.10 1.58 -2.79
CA THR A 117 0.92 1.91 -3.80
C THR A 117 1.70 0.64 -4.11
N THR A 118 1.87 0.32 -5.38
CA THR A 118 2.53 -0.89 -5.89
C THR A 118 3.43 -0.57 -7.07
N ASN A 119 4.45 -1.39 -7.29
CA ASN A 119 5.26 -1.37 -8.51
C ASN A 119 4.55 -2.06 -9.69
N ALA A 120 3.34 -2.55 -9.50
CA ALA A 120 2.45 -3.21 -10.45
C ALA A 120 2.97 -4.51 -11.10
N SER A 121 4.23 -4.92 -10.88
CA SER A 121 4.80 -6.11 -11.52
C SER A 121 4.06 -7.42 -11.19
N LEU A 122 3.26 -7.41 -10.14
CA LEU A 122 2.43 -8.55 -9.69
C LEU A 122 0.93 -8.29 -9.90
N LEU A 123 0.56 -7.20 -10.55
CA LEU A 123 -0.84 -6.83 -10.80
C LEU A 123 -1.34 -7.49 -12.09
N THR A 124 -1.60 -8.79 -12.02
CA THR A 124 -2.27 -9.50 -13.13
C THR A 124 -3.76 -9.14 -13.19
N PRO A 125 -4.43 -9.29 -14.35
CA PRO A 125 -5.89 -9.06 -14.47
C PRO A 125 -6.69 -9.77 -13.37
N GLU A 126 -6.44 -11.06 -13.13
CA GLU A 126 -7.11 -11.84 -12.09
C GLU A 126 -6.89 -11.26 -10.68
N ARG A 127 -5.69 -10.80 -10.39
CA ARG A 127 -5.38 -10.17 -9.10
C ARG A 127 -6.04 -8.81 -8.98
N GLY A 128 -6.05 -8.04 -10.07
CA GLY A 128 -6.75 -6.77 -10.15
C GLY A 128 -8.24 -6.92 -9.86
N GLU A 129 -8.90 -7.90 -10.47
CA GLU A 129 -10.30 -8.23 -10.21
C GLU A 129 -10.56 -8.51 -8.72
N LYS A 130 -9.75 -9.39 -8.10
CA LYS A 130 -9.88 -9.71 -6.67
C LYS A 130 -9.71 -8.50 -5.76
N ILE A 131 -8.84 -7.56 -6.13
CA ILE A 131 -8.60 -6.32 -5.37
C ILE A 131 -9.77 -5.35 -5.52
N ILE A 132 -10.32 -5.22 -6.73
CA ILE A 132 -11.51 -4.41 -7.00
C ILE A 132 -12.73 -4.97 -6.26
N GLU A 133 -12.97 -6.29 -6.34
CA GLU A 133 -14.04 -6.96 -5.61
C GLU A 133 -13.90 -6.85 -4.08
N ALA A 134 -12.67 -6.75 -3.59
CA ALA A 134 -12.40 -6.52 -2.18
C ALA A 134 -12.75 -5.10 -1.73
N GLY A 135 -12.94 -4.15 -2.65
CA GLY A 135 -13.35 -2.78 -2.37
C GLY A 135 -12.20 -1.81 -2.16
N LEU A 136 -11.02 -2.05 -2.82
CA LEU A 136 -9.94 -1.06 -2.81
C LEU A 136 -10.42 0.23 -3.45
N ASP A 137 -10.25 1.35 -2.74
CA ASP A 137 -10.73 2.65 -3.22
C ASP A 137 -9.71 3.35 -4.13
N ARG A 138 -8.39 3.11 -3.90
CA ARG A 138 -7.35 3.77 -4.68
C ARG A 138 -6.10 2.91 -4.80
N ILE A 139 -5.57 2.84 -6.02
CA ILE A 139 -4.26 2.28 -6.32
C ILE A 139 -3.36 3.35 -6.96
N ASN A 140 -2.14 3.48 -6.44
CA ASN A 140 -1.08 4.27 -7.07
C ASN A 140 -0.07 3.30 -7.66
N ILE A 141 0.31 3.50 -8.91
CA ILE A 141 1.32 2.70 -9.58
C ILE A 141 2.60 3.51 -9.63
N SER A 142 3.68 2.95 -9.06
CA SER A 142 5.02 3.53 -9.14
C SER A 142 5.65 3.13 -10.47
N ILE A 143 5.91 4.12 -11.32
CA ILE A 143 6.57 3.93 -12.61
C ILE A 143 8.00 4.45 -12.50
N GLU A 144 8.98 3.53 -12.51
CA GLU A 144 10.38 3.83 -12.27
C GLU A 144 11.16 4.10 -13.59
N GLY A 145 10.47 4.02 -14.72
CA GLY A 145 11.04 4.25 -16.05
C GLY A 145 10.01 4.01 -17.15
N ILE A 146 10.40 4.29 -18.38
CA ILE A 146 9.58 4.11 -19.59
C ILE A 146 10.20 3.11 -20.58
N SER A 147 11.17 2.33 -20.12
CA SER A 147 11.81 1.29 -20.92
C SER A 147 12.41 0.18 -20.05
N ASN A 148 12.60 -1.01 -20.64
CA ASN A 148 13.24 -2.16 -19.97
C ASN A 148 14.64 -1.81 -19.45
N GLU A 149 15.40 -0.99 -20.20
CA GLU A 149 16.73 -0.55 -19.80
C GLU A 149 16.69 0.35 -18.56
N GLN A 150 15.76 1.28 -18.49
CA GLN A 150 15.58 2.15 -17.32
C GLN A 150 15.20 1.33 -16.07
N TYR A 151 14.27 0.38 -16.18
CA TYR A 151 13.93 -0.51 -15.08
C TYR A 151 15.11 -1.34 -14.60
N LYS A 152 15.92 -1.89 -15.53
CA LYS A 152 17.17 -2.57 -15.18
C LYS A 152 18.15 -1.65 -14.46
N ASN A 153 18.28 -0.42 -14.92
CA ASN A 153 19.25 0.55 -14.40
C ASN A 153 18.82 1.12 -13.04
N PHE A 154 17.54 1.40 -12.83
CA PHE A 154 17.04 2.05 -11.60
C PHE A 154 16.54 1.08 -10.55
N SER A 155 15.96 -0.06 -10.96
CA SER A 155 15.27 -0.99 -10.06
C SER A 155 15.89 -2.39 -10.02
N ASP A 156 17.00 -2.61 -10.77
CA ASP A 156 17.73 -3.89 -10.87
C ASP A 156 16.78 -5.08 -11.14
N VAL A 157 15.79 -4.86 -12.00
CA VAL A 157 14.83 -5.90 -12.43
C VAL A 157 14.86 -6.07 -13.94
N LYS A 158 14.65 -7.31 -14.37
CA LYS A 158 14.39 -7.65 -15.77
C LYS A 158 12.90 -7.82 -15.93
N LEU A 159 12.25 -6.87 -16.58
CA LEU A 159 10.82 -6.95 -16.90
C LEU A 159 10.59 -6.39 -18.31
N GLU A 160 9.48 -6.81 -18.90
CA GLU A 160 8.96 -6.20 -20.12
C GLU A 160 8.10 -5.01 -19.73
N PHE A 161 8.56 -3.78 -20.05
CA PHE A 161 7.84 -2.54 -19.71
C PHE A 161 6.40 -2.54 -20.26
N SER A 162 6.20 -3.14 -21.43
CA SER A 162 4.87 -3.29 -22.04
C SER A 162 3.90 -4.16 -21.24
N SER A 163 4.37 -4.84 -20.19
CA SER A 163 3.53 -5.71 -19.32
C SER A 163 3.12 -5.05 -18.00
N ILE A 164 3.54 -3.80 -17.77
CA ILE A 164 3.10 -2.96 -16.65
C ILE A 164 2.04 -1.98 -17.15
#